data_a06e328a699fb9889b127401eb208c53
#
_entry.id   a06e328a699fb9889b127401eb208c53
#
_cell.length_a   1.000
_cell.length_b   1.000
_cell.length_c   1.000
_cell.angle_alpha   90.00
_cell.angle_beta   90.00
_cell.angle_gamma   90.00
#
_symmetry.space_group_name_H-M   'P 1'
#
loop_
_entity.id
_entity.type
_entity.pdbx_description
1 polymer ?
#
loop_
_entity_poly.entity_id
_entity_poly.type
_entity_poly.pdbx_seq_one_letter_code
_entity_poly.pdbx_strand_id
1 'polypeptide(L)'
;MKTYLFLFMLLLPGWLFAQERQVIEANSGENLSDKVSTNMQYLFPEFTDGQVFMKKSFVSTGKLNYNILIGEMQFLDNDDVMALDTRDIAVVNINDRLFFPYKGNEFSEELLSTDVSKLRVRRKGNLAPYAKKGAYGTTSSTSSITSYSNIEGGGQMYQLTVADDVIVSVRYFYYLVGENGKYVQITNAKTFTKQFPALRSQIEAFVKENRIRFDNADDLKKLLAYCSGQN
;
A
#
# COMPACT_ATOMS: atom_id res chain seq x y z
N MET A 1 -46.16 -29.94 -23.74
CA MET A 1 -44.85 -30.05 -23.01
C MET A 1 -44.34 -28.65 -22.83
N LYS A 2 -44.32 -28.12 -21.57
CA LYS A 2 -43.77 -26.78 -21.22
C LYS A 2 -42.39 -26.99 -20.68
N THR A 3 -41.38 -26.53 -21.44
CA THR A 3 -39.98 -26.59 -21.06
C THR A 3 -39.64 -25.40 -20.16
N TYR A 4 -39.37 -25.64 -18.87
CA TYR A 4 -38.91 -24.62 -17.94
C TYR A 4 -37.39 -24.47 -18.11
N LEU A 5 -36.97 -23.29 -18.61
CA LEU A 5 -35.55 -22.87 -18.68
C LEU A 5 -35.14 -22.38 -17.28
N PHE A 6 -34.35 -23.18 -16.57
CA PHE A 6 -33.75 -22.80 -15.28
C PHE A 6 -32.57 -21.89 -15.56
N LEU A 7 -32.77 -20.58 -15.32
CA LEU A 7 -31.68 -19.58 -15.38
C LEU A 7 -30.83 -19.70 -14.09
N PHE A 8 -29.69 -20.39 -14.19
CA PHE A 8 -28.72 -20.50 -13.09
C PHE A 8 -27.95 -19.17 -12.98
N MET A 9 -28.38 -18.30 -12.06
CA MET A 9 -27.72 -17.03 -11.77
C MET A 9 -26.46 -17.33 -10.94
N LEU A 10 -25.29 -17.37 -11.58
CA LEU A 10 -23.98 -17.48 -10.95
C LEU A 10 -23.72 -16.21 -10.10
N LEU A 11 -23.97 -16.31 -8.81
CA LEU A 11 -23.51 -15.35 -7.80
C LEU A 11 -21.99 -15.49 -7.68
N LEU A 12 -21.24 -14.67 -8.40
CA LEU A 12 -19.83 -14.47 -8.13
C LEU A 12 -19.69 -13.77 -6.77
N PRO A 13 -18.99 -14.36 -5.80
CA PRO A 13 -18.70 -13.64 -4.56
C PRO A 13 -17.76 -12.48 -4.91
N GLY A 14 -18.30 -11.26 -4.86
CA GLY A 14 -17.49 -10.05 -4.89
C GLY A 14 -16.55 -10.08 -3.68
N TRP A 15 -15.28 -10.24 -3.91
CA TRP A 15 -14.25 -10.11 -2.89
C TRP A 15 -14.23 -8.65 -2.44
N LEU A 16 -14.92 -8.38 -1.35
CA LEU A 16 -14.82 -7.11 -0.66
C LEU A 16 -13.42 -7.08 -0.02
N PHE A 17 -12.50 -6.39 -0.66
CA PHE A 17 -11.26 -5.99 -0.01
C PHE A 17 -11.60 -4.98 1.08
N ALA A 18 -11.96 -5.47 2.26
CA ALA A 18 -12.05 -4.65 3.44
C ALA A 18 -10.64 -4.14 3.74
N GLN A 19 -10.50 -2.85 3.95
CA GLN A 19 -9.25 -2.27 4.43
C GLN A 19 -8.91 -2.93 5.77
N GLU A 20 -7.82 -3.67 5.80
CA GLU A 20 -7.40 -4.43 6.98
C GLU A 20 -7.08 -3.45 8.11
N ARG A 21 -7.75 -3.63 9.25
CA ARG A 21 -7.57 -2.81 10.45
C ARG A 21 -7.43 -3.73 11.64
N GLN A 22 -6.42 -3.47 12.46
CA GLN A 22 -6.22 -4.20 13.70
C GLN A 22 -6.32 -3.23 14.88
N VAL A 23 -7.10 -3.59 15.90
CA VAL A 23 -7.10 -2.91 17.20
C VAL A 23 -6.03 -3.59 18.04
N ILE A 24 -5.09 -2.82 18.56
CA ILE A 24 -4.00 -3.29 19.39
C ILE A 24 -4.15 -2.67 20.77
N GLU A 25 -4.31 -3.54 21.76
CA GLU A 25 -4.22 -3.14 23.16
C GLU A 25 -2.74 -3.10 23.55
N ALA A 26 -2.25 -1.91 23.88
CA ALA A 26 -0.88 -1.71 24.28
C ALA A 26 -0.83 -1.06 25.67
N ASN A 27 -0.02 -1.64 26.57
CA ASN A 27 0.27 -0.99 27.85
C ASN A 27 1.43 -0.01 27.69
N SER A 28 1.52 0.95 28.61
CA SER A 28 2.62 1.91 28.61
C SER A 28 3.98 1.19 28.70
N GLY A 29 4.85 1.45 27.73
CA GLY A 29 6.18 0.85 27.65
C GLY A 29 6.27 -0.42 26.78
N GLU A 30 5.16 -0.93 26.23
CA GLU A 30 5.18 -2.07 25.31
C GLU A 30 5.52 -1.65 23.88
N ASN A 31 6.29 -2.49 23.21
CA ASN A 31 6.63 -2.28 21.81
C ASN A 31 5.46 -2.70 20.90
N LEU A 32 4.95 -1.76 20.10
CA LEU A 32 3.81 -2.00 19.22
C LEU A 32 4.11 -3.04 18.12
N SER A 33 5.35 -3.11 17.63
CA SER A 33 5.72 -4.04 16.58
C SER A 33 5.54 -5.51 16.97
N ASP A 34 5.71 -5.84 18.24
CA ASP A 34 5.60 -7.21 18.75
C ASP A 34 4.13 -7.69 18.82
N LYS A 35 3.20 -6.73 18.76
CA LYS A 35 1.75 -6.98 18.84
C LYS A 35 1.04 -6.92 17.48
N VAL A 36 1.67 -6.34 16.47
CA VAL A 36 1.11 -6.30 15.13
C VAL A 36 1.24 -7.68 14.49
N SER A 37 0.14 -8.22 13.97
CA SER A 37 0.18 -9.50 13.27
C SER A 37 1.06 -9.42 12.00
N THR A 38 1.72 -10.53 11.66
CA THR A 38 2.66 -10.59 10.52
C THR A 38 2.01 -10.16 9.20
N ASN A 39 0.75 -10.53 8.96
CA ASN A 39 0.00 -10.13 7.77
C ASN A 39 -0.37 -8.64 7.72
N MET A 40 -0.40 -7.96 8.86
CA MET A 40 -0.53 -6.50 8.93
C MET A 40 0.80 -5.79 8.75
N GLN A 41 1.90 -6.43 9.14
CA GLN A 41 3.24 -5.86 9.07
C GLN A 41 3.89 -6.09 7.72
N TYR A 42 3.70 -7.28 7.13
CA TYR A 42 4.40 -7.71 5.91
C TYR A 42 3.44 -7.99 4.76
N LEU A 43 3.94 -7.75 3.54
CA LEU A 43 3.21 -8.01 2.32
C LEU A 43 3.13 -9.49 1.95
N PHE A 44 4.17 -10.24 2.31
CA PHE A 44 4.25 -11.69 2.11
C PHE A 44 4.14 -12.39 3.46
N PRO A 45 3.51 -13.58 3.54
CA PRO A 45 3.34 -14.30 4.80
C PRO A 45 4.67 -14.62 5.51
N GLU A 46 5.75 -14.76 4.72
CA GLU A 46 7.10 -15.07 5.19
C GLU A 46 8.15 -14.37 4.34
N PHE A 47 9.38 -14.29 4.84
CA PHE A 47 10.52 -13.85 4.04
C PHE A 47 10.80 -14.88 2.95
N THR A 48 10.76 -14.43 1.70
CA THR A 48 10.84 -15.28 0.51
C THR A 48 12.00 -14.89 -0.39
N ASP A 49 12.41 -15.80 -1.27
CA ASP A 49 13.51 -15.55 -2.17
C ASP A 49 13.20 -14.37 -3.10
N GLY A 50 14.14 -13.45 -3.19
CA GLY A 50 14.03 -12.28 -4.03
C GLY A 50 15.37 -11.83 -4.59
N GLN A 51 15.32 -10.90 -5.52
CA GLN A 51 16.47 -10.34 -6.23
C GLN A 51 16.54 -8.83 -6.02
N VAL A 52 17.73 -8.34 -5.68
CA VAL A 52 18.03 -6.93 -5.53
C VAL A 52 18.97 -6.52 -6.68
N PHE A 53 18.44 -5.75 -7.61
CA PHE A 53 19.19 -5.20 -8.73
C PHE A 53 19.80 -3.86 -8.34
N MET A 54 21.11 -3.78 -8.39
CA MET A 54 21.86 -2.57 -8.04
C MET A 54 22.04 -1.68 -9.26
N LYS A 55 22.18 -0.37 -9.07
CA LYS A 55 22.42 0.62 -10.15
C LYS A 55 23.67 0.32 -10.96
N LYS A 56 24.68 -0.34 -10.38
CA LYS A 56 25.96 -0.71 -11.02
C LYS A 56 25.97 -2.11 -11.63
N SER A 57 24.80 -2.61 -12.09
CA SER A 57 24.68 -3.91 -12.77
C SER A 57 25.08 -5.15 -11.93
N PHE A 58 25.05 -5.03 -10.63
CA PHE A 58 25.21 -6.15 -9.71
C PHE A 58 23.83 -6.65 -9.26
N VAL A 59 23.67 -7.96 -9.11
CA VAL A 59 22.44 -8.58 -8.58
C VAL A 59 22.80 -9.36 -7.31
N SER A 60 22.08 -9.08 -6.24
CA SER A 60 22.13 -9.84 -5.00
C SER A 60 20.83 -10.60 -4.81
N THR A 61 20.89 -11.76 -4.16
CA THR A 61 19.71 -12.56 -3.81
C THR A 61 19.66 -12.75 -2.30
N GLY A 62 18.45 -12.92 -1.77
CA GLY A 62 18.26 -13.16 -0.35
C GLY A 62 16.79 -13.38 0.01
N LYS A 63 16.55 -13.68 1.27
CA LYS A 63 15.21 -13.77 1.84
C LYS A 63 14.71 -12.37 2.16
N LEU A 64 13.71 -11.91 1.41
CA LEU A 64 13.20 -10.54 1.44
C LEU A 64 11.72 -10.51 1.85
N ASN A 65 11.29 -9.41 2.47
CA ASN A 65 9.89 -9.07 2.64
C ASN A 65 9.72 -7.53 2.62
N TYR A 66 8.55 -7.09 2.21
CA TYR A 66 8.19 -5.67 2.22
C TYR A 66 7.35 -5.35 3.45
N ASN A 67 7.92 -4.56 4.38
CA ASN A 67 7.22 -4.08 5.55
C ASN A 67 6.26 -2.96 5.14
N ILE A 68 4.96 -3.26 5.09
CA ILE A 68 3.91 -2.37 4.60
C ILE A 68 3.60 -1.22 5.57
N LEU A 69 3.98 -1.34 6.83
CA LEU A 69 3.71 -0.31 7.84
C LEU A 69 4.69 0.86 7.73
N ILE A 70 5.95 0.57 7.47
CA ILE A 70 7.01 1.58 7.35
C ILE A 70 7.39 1.86 5.89
N GLY A 71 6.95 1.01 4.96
CA GLY A 71 7.23 1.16 3.52
C GLY A 71 8.64 0.73 3.13
N GLU A 72 9.32 -0.07 3.95
CA GLU A 72 10.70 -0.48 3.74
C GLU A 72 10.81 -1.93 3.24
N MET A 73 11.85 -2.19 2.47
CA MET A 73 12.26 -3.55 2.12
C MET A 73 13.20 -4.07 3.20
N GLN A 74 12.92 -5.26 3.69
CA GLN A 74 13.71 -5.92 4.73
C GLN A 74 14.22 -7.28 4.23
N PHE A 75 15.35 -7.72 4.78
CA PHE A 75 15.96 -9.01 4.48
C PHE A 75 16.41 -9.72 5.76
N LEU A 76 16.59 -11.04 5.67
CA LEU A 76 17.16 -11.84 6.76
C LEU A 76 18.68 -11.95 6.58
N ASP A 77 19.40 -11.62 7.63
CA ASP A 77 20.83 -11.88 7.79
C ASP A 77 21.03 -12.71 9.06
N ASN A 78 21.31 -14.02 8.91
CA ASN A 78 21.45 -14.96 10.03
C ASN A 78 20.30 -14.88 11.07
N ASP A 79 19.05 -14.85 10.58
CA ASP A 79 17.81 -14.70 11.38
C ASP A 79 17.52 -13.27 11.91
N ASP A 80 18.44 -12.34 11.77
CA ASP A 80 18.20 -10.93 12.07
C ASP A 80 17.49 -10.22 10.91
N VAL A 81 16.46 -9.43 11.25
CA VAL A 81 15.73 -8.63 10.27
C VAL A 81 16.42 -7.29 10.06
N MET A 82 16.93 -7.07 8.87
CA MET A 82 17.65 -5.87 8.47
C MET A 82 16.91 -5.09 7.37
N ALA A 83 16.99 -3.75 7.38
CA ALA A 83 16.45 -2.92 6.30
C ALA A 83 17.43 -2.79 5.13
N LEU A 84 16.94 -2.84 3.89
CA LEU A 84 17.74 -2.55 2.71
C LEU A 84 17.99 -1.05 2.57
N ASP A 85 19.26 -0.68 2.35
CA ASP A 85 19.64 0.69 2.01
C ASP A 85 19.34 0.99 0.54
N THR A 86 18.51 1.99 0.28
CA THR A 86 18.04 2.34 -1.07
C THR A 86 19.06 3.02 -1.97
N ARG A 87 20.18 3.52 -1.44
CA ARG A 87 21.12 4.40 -2.16
C ARG A 87 21.62 3.83 -3.48
N ASP A 88 22.00 2.56 -3.50
CA ASP A 88 22.56 1.88 -4.67
C ASP A 88 21.58 0.90 -5.35
N ILE A 89 20.34 0.79 -4.87
CA ILE A 89 19.33 -0.11 -5.41
C ILE A 89 18.62 0.54 -6.61
N ALA A 90 18.48 -0.21 -7.70
CA ALA A 90 17.67 0.16 -8.85
C ALA A 90 16.24 -0.37 -8.71
N VAL A 91 16.10 -1.67 -8.41
CA VAL A 91 14.81 -2.35 -8.26
C VAL A 91 14.97 -3.62 -7.42
N VAL A 92 13.94 -3.99 -6.70
CA VAL A 92 13.83 -5.28 -6.00
C VAL A 92 12.71 -6.09 -6.65
N ASN A 93 12.95 -7.37 -6.93
CA ASN A 93 11.95 -8.31 -7.43
C ASN A 93 11.68 -9.39 -6.37
N ILE A 94 10.41 -9.56 -6.00
CA ILE A 94 9.94 -10.65 -5.14
C ILE A 94 8.68 -11.22 -5.78
N ASN A 95 8.69 -12.50 -6.19
CA ASN A 95 7.55 -13.18 -6.80
C ASN A 95 6.93 -12.37 -7.96
N ASP A 96 7.77 -11.91 -8.90
CA ASP A 96 7.41 -11.09 -10.07
C ASP A 96 6.80 -9.72 -9.73
N ARG A 97 6.87 -9.30 -8.49
CA ARG A 97 6.49 -7.96 -8.06
C ARG A 97 7.72 -7.08 -7.97
N LEU A 98 7.66 -5.91 -8.59
CA LEU A 98 8.77 -4.97 -8.69
C LEU A 98 8.59 -3.81 -7.71
N PHE A 99 9.62 -3.58 -6.90
CA PHE A 99 9.67 -2.52 -5.91
C PHE A 99 10.81 -1.56 -6.23
N PHE A 100 10.50 -0.29 -6.28
CA PHE A 100 11.44 0.78 -6.63
C PHE A 100 11.69 1.68 -5.43
N PRO A 101 12.95 2.10 -5.20
CA PRO A 101 13.26 3.13 -4.21
C PRO A 101 12.40 4.37 -4.41
N TYR A 102 11.91 4.94 -3.30
CA TYR A 102 11.06 6.14 -3.32
C TYR A 102 11.77 7.32 -2.63
N LYS A 103 11.61 7.48 -1.33
CA LYS A 103 12.27 8.51 -0.51
C LYS A 103 12.82 7.88 0.76
N GLY A 104 14.01 8.33 1.20
CA GLY A 104 14.68 7.69 2.33
C GLY A 104 14.86 6.19 2.03
N ASN A 105 14.47 5.33 2.96
CA ASN A 105 14.50 3.87 2.79
C ASN A 105 13.17 3.27 2.32
N GLU A 106 12.19 4.12 1.96
CA GLU A 106 10.88 3.62 1.50
C GLU A 106 10.93 3.12 0.05
N PHE A 107 10.08 2.15 -0.25
CA PHE A 107 9.88 1.60 -1.59
C PHE A 107 8.42 1.80 -2.04
N SER A 108 8.23 1.82 -3.35
CA SER A 108 6.93 1.76 -4.01
C SER A 108 6.86 0.54 -4.91
N GLU A 109 5.74 -0.16 -4.91
CA GLU A 109 5.49 -1.28 -5.81
C GLU A 109 4.93 -0.79 -7.14
N GLU A 110 5.41 -1.34 -8.26
CA GLU A 110 4.85 -1.12 -9.58
C GLU A 110 3.66 -2.06 -9.81
N LEU A 111 2.48 -1.50 -10.02
CA LEU A 111 1.23 -2.24 -10.24
C LEU A 111 0.92 -2.46 -11.72
N LEU A 112 1.34 -1.52 -12.56
CA LEU A 112 1.18 -1.57 -14.01
C LEU A 112 2.22 -0.67 -14.66
N SER A 113 2.85 -1.17 -15.72
CA SER A 113 3.71 -0.39 -16.61
C SER A 113 3.08 -0.36 -18.00
N THR A 114 2.94 0.82 -18.58
CA THR A 114 2.47 1.06 -19.93
C THR A 114 3.48 1.93 -20.68
N ASP A 115 3.28 2.11 -21.98
CA ASP A 115 4.07 3.01 -22.83
C ASP A 115 3.93 4.49 -22.43
N VAL A 116 2.82 4.88 -21.82
CA VAL A 116 2.54 6.28 -21.45
C VAL A 116 2.91 6.64 -20.02
N SER A 117 2.86 5.69 -19.11
CA SER A 117 3.17 5.92 -17.69
C SER A 117 3.23 4.61 -16.89
N LYS A 118 3.72 4.69 -15.65
CA LYS A 118 3.74 3.58 -14.70
C LYS A 118 2.85 3.91 -13.51
N LEU A 119 2.01 2.97 -13.10
CA LEU A 119 1.22 3.08 -11.87
C LEU A 119 1.97 2.40 -10.74
N ARG A 120 2.26 3.16 -9.68
CA ARG A 120 2.91 2.64 -8.47
C ARG A 120 2.09 2.90 -7.22
N VAL A 121 2.23 2.02 -6.24
CA VAL A 121 1.63 2.16 -4.92
C VAL A 121 2.70 2.19 -3.84
N ARG A 122 2.54 3.11 -2.91
CA ARG A 122 3.24 3.12 -1.63
C ARG A 122 2.26 2.79 -0.52
N ARG A 123 2.68 1.94 0.41
CA ARG A 123 1.90 1.58 1.59
C ARG A 123 2.54 2.19 2.83
N LYS A 124 1.73 2.65 3.75
CA LYS A 124 2.21 3.19 5.02
C LYS A 124 1.22 2.92 6.13
N GLY A 125 1.73 2.48 7.28
CA GLY A 125 0.96 2.33 8.49
C GLY A 125 0.42 3.66 8.98
N ASN A 126 -0.76 3.61 9.58
CA ASN A 126 -1.40 4.72 10.23
C ASN A 126 -1.90 4.25 11.59
N LEU A 127 -1.54 5.00 12.62
CA LEU A 127 -2.00 4.80 13.99
C LEU A 127 -3.09 5.81 14.31
N ALA A 128 -4.16 5.34 14.91
CA ALA A 128 -5.22 6.19 15.44
C ALA A 128 -5.55 5.74 16.88
N PRO A 129 -5.88 6.65 17.79
CA PRO A 129 -6.35 6.30 19.13
C PRO A 129 -7.62 5.45 19.04
N TYR A 130 -7.71 4.40 19.85
CA TYR A 130 -8.92 3.62 20.01
C TYR A 130 -9.74 4.20 21.18
N ALA A 131 -10.84 4.86 20.88
CA ALA A 131 -11.75 5.37 21.90
C ALA A 131 -12.60 4.22 22.44
N LYS A 132 -12.34 3.75 23.67
CA LYS A 132 -13.22 2.82 24.38
C LYS A 132 -14.56 3.51 24.64
N LYS A 133 -15.69 2.86 24.32
CA LYS A 133 -17.00 3.29 24.77
C LYS A 133 -17.07 3.07 26.29
N GLY A 134 -17.11 4.16 27.07
CA GLY A 134 -17.35 4.08 28.49
C GLY A 134 -18.72 3.48 28.82
N ALA A 135 -18.88 2.97 30.04
CA ALA A 135 -20.18 2.60 30.60
C ALA A 135 -21.14 3.80 30.44
N TYR A 136 -22.35 3.56 29.92
CA TYR A 136 -23.36 4.57 29.52
C TYR A 136 -23.21 5.22 28.14
N GLY A 137 -22.40 4.67 27.20
CA GLY A 137 -22.38 5.12 25.82
C GLY A 137 -21.72 6.48 25.58
N THR A 138 -21.12 7.09 26.59
CA THR A 138 -20.31 8.29 26.44
C THR A 138 -18.90 7.92 26.03
N THR A 139 -18.43 8.42 24.88
CA THR A 139 -17.03 8.37 24.49
C THR A 139 -16.25 9.29 25.44
N SER A 140 -15.45 8.72 26.33
CA SER A 140 -14.53 9.50 27.16
C SER A 140 -13.38 9.99 26.28
N SER A 141 -13.43 11.27 25.90
CA SER A 141 -12.38 11.95 25.12
C SER A 141 -11.30 12.59 26.03
N THR A 142 -10.93 11.94 27.13
CA THR A 142 -9.92 12.48 28.07
C THR A 142 -8.52 11.92 27.82
N SER A 143 -8.21 11.38 26.68
CA SER A 143 -6.83 11.16 26.28
C SER A 143 -6.32 12.39 25.53
N SER A 144 -5.24 12.99 26.01
CA SER A 144 -4.47 13.99 25.29
C SER A 144 -4.17 13.46 23.88
N ILE A 145 -4.79 14.10 22.87
CA ILE A 145 -4.66 13.73 21.49
C ILE A 145 -3.23 14.03 21.05
N THR A 146 -2.36 13.07 21.26
CA THR A 146 -1.14 12.99 20.47
C THR A 146 -1.56 12.26 19.18
N SER A 147 -1.80 13.01 18.11
CA SER A 147 -2.16 12.45 16.82
C SER A 147 -0.94 11.71 16.26
N TYR A 148 -0.92 10.39 16.41
CA TYR A 148 0.05 9.52 15.74
C TYR A 148 -0.34 9.43 14.27
N SER A 149 0.08 10.38 13.45
CA SER A 149 -0.37 10.46 12.07
C SER A 149 0.36 9.54 11.11
N ASN A 150 1.59 9.11 11.42
CA ASN A 150 2.38 8.23 10.56
C ASN A 150 3.35 7.37 11.37
N ILE A 151 3.53 6.11 10.98
CA ILE A 151 4.66 5.30 11.40
C ILE A 151 5.83 5.71 10.50
N GLU A 152 6.88 6.31 11.06
CA GLU A 152 8.05 6.75 10.29
C GLU A 152 9.06 5.60 10.17
N GLY A 153 9.63 5.43 8.95
CA GLY A 153 10.69 4.46 8.67
C GLY A 153 12.03 4.89 9.28
N GLY A 154 13.02 4.02 9.20
CA GLY A 154 14.38 4.22 9.74
C GLY A 154 14.65 3.45 11.01
N GLY A 155 14.03 2.28 11.19
CA GLY A 155 14.25 1.39 12.34
C GLY A 155 13.52 1.82 13.61
N GLN A 156 12.78 2.92 13.60
CA GLN A 156 12.12 3.45 14.79
C GLN A 156 10.75 2.83 15.12
N MET A 157 10.19 1.98 14.27
CA MET A 157 8.95 1.26 14.62
C MET A 157 9.13 0.36 15.84
N TYR A 158 10.35 -0.07 16.12
CA TYR A 158 10.71 -0.90 17.28
C TYR A 158 10.64 -0.16 18.62
N GLN A 159 10.38 1.16 18.64
CA GLN A 159 10.34 1.97 19.86
C GLN A 159 9.03 2.76 20.04
N LEU A 160 7.98 2.45 19.27
CA LEU A 160 6.67 3.07 19.48
C LEU A 160 6.03 2.51 20.76
N THR A 161 6.40 3.11 21.89
CA THR A 161 5.70 2.92 23.16
C THR A 161 4.42 3.74 23.12
N VAL A 162 3.28 3.10 23.13
CA VAL A 162 1.97 3.75 23.20
C VAL A 162 1.42 3.62 24.62
N ALA A 163 0.80 4.69 25.12
CA ALA A 163 0.21 4.72 26.44
C ALA A 163 -1.22 4.14 26.50
N ASP A 164 -1.88 4.01 25.34
CA ASP A 164 -3.29 3.61 25.18
C ASP A 164 -3.49 2.68 24.00
N ASP A 165 -4.64 2.00 23.97
CA ASP A 165 -5.05 1.19 22.83
C ASP A 165 -5.07 1.99 21.53
N VAL A 166 -4.56 1.38 20.44
CA VAL A 166 -4.49 2.01 19.13
C VAL A 166 -5.10 1.13 18.04
N ILE A 167 -5.61 1.79 17.01
CA ILE A 167 -5.99 1.14 15.76
C ILE A 167 -4.84 1.28 14.79
N VAL A 168 -4.30 0.15 14.32
CA VAL A 168 -3.36 0.11 13.21
C VAL A 168 -4.14 -0.12 11.92
N SER A 169 -3.83 0.65 10.91
CA SER A 169 -4.38 0.50 9.56
C SER A 169 -3.33 0.81 8.51
N VAL A 170 -3.50 0.31 7.29
CA VAL A 170 -2.60 0.60 6.16
C VAL A 170 -3.26 1.62 5.24
N ARG A 171 -2.52 2.68 4.90
CA ARG A 171 -2.89 3.64 3.86
C ARG A 171 -2.17 3.34 2.57
N TYR A 172 -2.89 3.46 1.45
CA TYR A 172 -2.38 3.27 0.09
C TYR A 172 -2.28 4.63 -0.60
N PHE A 173 -1.10 4.93 -1.14
CA PHE A 173 -0.85 6.14 -1.90
C PHE A 173 -0.48 5.75 -3.32
N TYR A 174 -1.30 6.12 -4.29
CA TYR A 174 -1.09 5.81 -5.69
C TYR A 174 -0.42 6.94 -6.44
N TYR A 175 0.49 6.59 -7.34
CA TYR A 175 1.27 7.55 -8.12
C TYR A 175 1.32 7.13 -9.58
N LEU A 176 1.24 8.11 -10.48
CA LEU A 176 1.73 7.96 -11.83
C LEU A 176 3.20 8.38 -11.86
N VAL A 177 4.01 7.60 -12.56
CA VAL A 177 5.45 7.86 -12.73
C VAL A 177 5.73 7.93 -14.22
N GLY A 178 6.10 9.13 -14.68
CA GLY A 178 6.48 9.37 -16.07
C GLY A 178 7.91 8.89 -16.38
N GLU A 179 8.33 9.02 -17.63
CA GLU A 179 9.68 8.64 -18.11
C GLU A 179 10.81 9.34 -17.36
N ASN A 180 10.58 10.56 -16.90
CA ASN A 180 11.55 11.32 -16.10
C ASN A 180 11.68 10.84 -14.64
N GLY A 181 10.98 9.74 -14.27
CA GLY A 181 10.98 9.18 -12.93
C GLY A 181 10.24 10.01 -11.87
N LYS A 182 9.53 11.08 -12.26
CA LYS A 182 8.79 11.94 -11.33
C LYS A 182 7.50 11.26 -10.88
N TYR A 183 7.33 11.17 -9.57
CA TYR A 183 6.10 10.66 -8.92
C TYR A 183 5.05 11.78 -8.82
N VAL A 184 3.86 11.53 -9.35
CA VAL A 184 2.69 12.41 -9.21
C VAL A 184 1.59 11.65 -8.50
N GLN A 185 1.24 12.09 -7.30
CA GLN A 185 0.21 11.44 -6.50
C GLN A 185 -1.17 11.60 -7.13
N ILE A 186 -1.92 10.49 -7.21
CA ILE A 186 -3.26 10.43 -7.77
C ILE A 186 -4.26 10.27 -6.63
N THR A 187 -5.14 11.28 -6.48
CA THR A 187 -6.17 11.29 -5.43
C THR A 187 -7.59 11.43 -6.00
N ASN A 188 -7.70 11.87 -7.27
CA ASN A 188 -8.98 12.13 -7.93
C ASN A 188 -8.78 12.30 -9.45
N ALA A 189 -9.89 12.42 -10.18
CA ALA A 189 -9.87 12.62 -11.64
C ALA A 189 -9.04 13.83 -12.07
N LYS A 190 -9.10 14.95 -11.34
CA LYS A 190 -8.35 16.17 -11.66
C LYS A 190 -6.84 15.96 -11.57
N THR A 191 -6.34 15.21 -10.58
CA THR A 191 -4.90 14.91 -10.45
C THR A 191 -4.45 13.94 -11.54
N PHE A 192 -5.31 13.01 -11.96
CA PHE A 192 -5.02 12.07 -13.03
C PHE A 192 -5.01 12.74 -14.41
N THR A 193 -6.04 13.52 -14.76
CA THR A 193 -6.17 14.19 -16.07
C THR A 193 -5.07 15.22 -16.35
N LYS A 194 -4.44 15.79 -15.31
CA LYS A 194 -3.27 16.65 -15.47
C LYS A 194 -2.08 15.95 -16.12
N GLN A 195 -1.99 14.62 -16.00
CA GLN A 195 -0.92 13.84 -16.62
C GLN A 195 -1.22 13.52 -18.10
N PHE A 196 -2.50 13.60 -18.51
CA PHE A 196 -2.98 13.28 -19.85
C PHE A 196 -3.90 14.40 -20.35
N PRO A 197 -3.39 15.63 -20.56
CA PRO A 197 -4.24 16.78 -20.88
C PRO A 197 -5.03 16.62 -22.18
N ALA A 198 -4.47 15.92 -23.19
CA ALA A 198 -5.14 15.66 -24.46
C ALA A 198 -6.33 14.68 -24.33
N LEU A 199 -6.32 13.81 -23.31
CA LEU A 199 -7.37 12.80 -23.09
C LEU A 199 -8.38 13.23 -22.00
N ARG A 200 -8.35 14.46 -21.55
CA ARG A 200 -9.10 14.92 -20.36
C ARG A 200 -10.59 14.56 -20.42
N SER A 201 -11.27 14.91 -21.48
CA SER A 201 -12.73 14.67 -21.62
C SER A 201 -13.06 13.18 -21.67
N GLN A 202 -12.23 12.38 -22.36
CA GLN A 202 -12.39 10.94 -22.45
C GLN A 202 -12.18 10.28 -21.09
N ILE A 203 -11.16 10.70 -20.33
CA ILE A 203 -10.89 10.22 -18.97
C ILE A 203 -12.05 10.54 -18.04
N GLU A 204 -12.56 11.78 -18.07
CA GLU A 204 -13.70 12.20 -17.24
C GLU A 204 -14.97 11.38 -17.54
N ALA A 205 -15.25 11.07 -18.81
CA ALA A 205 -16.34 10.20 -19.23
C ALA A 205 -16.12 8.76 -18.75
N PHE A 206 -14.94 8.19 -19.00
CA PHE A 206 -14.57 6.83 -18.57
C PHE A 206 -14.68 6.64 -17.06
N VAL A 207 -14.17 7.59 -16.27
CA VAL A 207 -14.26 7.59 -14.80
C VAL A 207 -15.71 7.52 -14.33
N LYS A 208 -16.61 8.32 -14.94
CA LYS A 208 -18.03 8.35 -14.60
C LYS A 208 -18.73 7.04 -14.98
N GLU A 209 -18.56 6.58 -16.21
CA GLU A 209 -19.21 5.37 -16.75
C GLU A 209 -18.79 4.11 -15.99
N ASN A 210 -17.49 3.98 -15.69
CA ASN A 210 -16.94 2.81 -15.01
C ASN A 210 -16.89 2.96 -13.48
N ARG A 211 -17.37 4.07 -12.91
CA ARG A 211 -17.38 4.35 -11.47
C ARG A 211 -16.00 4.16 -10.82
N ILE A 212 -14.95 4.65 -11.50
CA ILE A 212 -13.55 4.51 -11.06
C ILE A 212 -13.34 5.14 -9.68
N ARG A 213 -12.79 4.36 -8.76
CA ARG A 213 -12.39 4.81 -7.42
C ARG A 213 -10.88 5.03 -7.40
N PHE A 214 -10.45 6.19 -6.92
CA PHE A 214 -9.04 6.58 -6.88
C PHE A 214 -8.28 6.02 -5.67
N ASP A 215 -8.95 5.30 -4.80
CA ASP A 215 -8.41 4.52 -3.69
C ASP A 215 -8.35 3.01 -3.97
N ASN A 216 -8.67 2.59 -5.19
CA ASN A 216 -8.69 1.20 -5.63
C ASN A 216 -7.64 0.93 -6.73
N ALA A 217 -6.77 -0.05 -6.50
CA ALA A 217 -5.69 -0.39 -7.41
C ALA A 217 -6.18 -0.86 -8.79
N ASP A 218 -7.22 -1.70 -8.82
CA ASP A 218 -7.70 -2.30 -10.08
C ASP A 218 -8.45 -1.28 -10.93
N ASP A 219 -9.19 -0.37 -10.30
CA ASP A 219 -9.82 0.76 -10.98
C ASP A 219 -8.76 1.67 -11.63
N LEU A 220 -7.66 1.96 -10.90
CA LEU A 220 -6.56 2.76 -11.44
C LEU A 220 -5.77 2.05 -12.54
N LYS A 221 -5.55 0.72 -12.44
CA LYS A 221 -4.96 -0.08 -13.53
C LYS A 221 -5.84 -0.02 -14.78
N LYS A 222 -7.16 -0.20 -14.62
CA LYS A 222 -8.13 -0.12 -15.71
C LYS A 222 -8.11 1.25 -16.38
N LEU A 223 -8.04 2.33 -15.59
CA LEU A 223 -7.99 3.68 -16.11
C LEU A 223 -6.68 3.97 -16.86
N LEU A 224 -5.53 3.53 -16.34
CA LEU A 224 -4.25 3.72 -17.03
C LEU A 224 -4.16 2.89 -18.31
N ALA A 225 -4.64 1.64 -18.31
CA ALA A 225 -4.70 0.80 -19.52
C ALA A 225 -5.60 1.42 -20.61
N TYR A 226 -6.72 2.04 -20.22
CA TYR A 226 -7.57 2.79 -21.14
C TYR A 226 -6.80 3.94 -21.81
N CYS A 227 -6.02 4.72 -21.05
CA CYS A 227 -5.23 5.82 -21.60
C CYS A 227 -4.13 5.34 -22.55
N SER A 228 -3.49 4.20 -22.27
CA SER A 228 -2.48 3.59 -23.15
C SER A 228 -3.08 3.12 -24.48
N GLY A 229 -4.32 2.62 -24.50
CA GLY A 229 -5.00 2.20 -25.74
C GLY A 229 -5.58 3.34 -26.59
N GLN A 230 -5.46 4.61 -26.16
CA GLN A 230 -5.94 5.79 -26.92
C GLN A 230 -4.84 6.56 -27.64
N ASN A 231 -3.57 6.15 -27.53
CA ASN A 231 -2.41 6.76 -28.19
C ASN A 231 -2.10 6.13 -29.55
#